data_b79a018d89017946356954aa14cf4d74
#
_entry.id   b79a018d89017946356954aa14cf4d74
#
_cell.length_a   1.000
_cell.length_b   1.000
_cell.length_c   1.000
_cell.angle_alpha   90.00
_cell.angle_beta   90.00
_cell.angle_gamma   90.00
#
_symmetry.space_group_name_H-M   'P 1'
#
loop_
_entity.id
_entity.type
_entity.pdbx_description
1 polymer ?
#
loop_
_entity_poly.entity_id
_entity_poly.type
_entity_poly.pdbx_seq_one_letter_code
_entity_poly.pdbx_strand_id
1 'polypeptide(L)'
;YAHHTYPLPQSEWIRWMAFFISMTEWVVLLSLIHDWAQPWSRDFWRNRPAERVPRAFLAATSAWIGINLLLAMLISIPTINWFTHGTHVVMAHAMGSTLGINSMILFGVGFAWMLGKVPISPKLQRPLWAGFLFTNFGLLVLWSLLVIAGIVKGLGMARSDWSFHQARTAIAPLISAAGWSALALFVGLLLL
;
A
#
# COMPACT_ATOMS: atom_id res chain seq x y z
N TYR A 1 -4.26 -0.02 14.78
CA TYR A 1 -5.50 -0.78 14.46
C TYR A 1 -6.71 -0.33 15.27
N ALA A 2 -6.55 0.54 16.29
CA ALA A 2 -7.65 0.97 17.15
C ALA A 2 -8.78 1.69 16.37
N HIS A 3 -8.45 2.42 15.29
CA HIS A 3 -9.44 3.08 14.41
C HIS A 3 -10.41 2.12 13.70
N HIS A 4 -10.10 0.82 13.62
CA HIS A 4 -11.05 -0.18 13.09
C HIS A 4 -12.24 -0.44 14.01
N THR A 5 -12.18 0.01 15.27
CA THR A 5 -13.28 -0.15 16.22
C THR A 5 -14.32 0.97 16.14
N TYR A 6 -14.08 2.04 15.39
CA TYR A 6 -14.98 3.22 15.32
C TYR A 6 -16.44 2.91 14.95
N PRO A 7 -16.74 1.96 14.03
CA PRO A 7 -18.12 1.63 13.68
C PRO A 7 -18.82 0.76 14.74
N LEU A 8 -18.09 0.25 15.74
CA LEU A 8 -18.69 -0.52 16.82
C LEU A 8 -19.51 0.40 17.76
N PRO A 9 -20.61 -0.11 18.36
CA PRO A 9 -21.35 0.63 19.35
C PRO A 9 -20.51 0.81 20.62
N GLN A 10 -19.89 1.96 20.75
CA GLN A 10 -18.99 2.30 21.85
C GLN A 10 -19.13 3.76 22.24
N SER A 11 -18.73 4.09 23.48
CA SER A 11 -18.72 5.47 23.99
C SER A 11 -17.75 6.35 23.22
N GLU A 12 -18.06 7.65 23.07
CA GLU A 12 -17.21 8.59 22.33
C GLU A 12 -15.78 8.68 22.88
N TRP A 13 -15.61 8.60 24.19
CA TRP A 13 -14.28 8.64 24.79
C TRP A 13 -13.39 7.47 24.33
N ILE A 14 -13.96 6.28 24.07
CA ILE A 14 -13.24 5.12 23.53
C ILE A 14 -12.78 5.41 22.09
N ARG A 15 -13.61 6.08 21.28
CA ARG A 15 -13.24 6.50 19.92
C ARG A 15 -12.07 7.49 19.95
N TRP A 16 -12.10 8.44 20.86
CA TRP A 16 -11.01 9.39 21.04
C TRP A 16 -9.72 8.72 21.54
N MET A 17 -9.82 7.79 22.48
CA MET A 17 -8.66 6.99 22.87
C MET A 17 -8.09 6.19 21.69
N ALA A 18 -8.94 5.53 20.91
CA ALA A 18 -8.53 4.81 19.72
C ALA A 18 -7.84 5.72 18.70
N PHE A 19 -8.32 6.96 18.53
CA PHE A 19 -7.68 7.98 17.71
C PHE A 19 -6.27 8.33 18.21
N PHE A 20 -6.13 8.65 19.48
CA PHE A 20 -4.82 8.98 20.05
C PHE A 20 -3.83 7.82 19.94
N ILE A 21 -4.27 6.59 20.22
CA ILE A 21 -3.42 5.40 20.04
C ILE A 21 -3.00 5.26 18.59
N SER A 22 -3.91 5.39 17.63
CA SER A 22 -3.58 5.31 16.20
C SER A 22 -2.64 6.42 15.75
N MET A 23 -2.75 7.62 16.36
CA MET A 23 -1.83 8.73 16.06
C MET A 23 -0.43 8.53 16.63
N THR A 24 -0.25 7.77 17.70
CA THR A 24 1.08 7.47 18.23
C THR A 24 1.83 6.40 17.42
N GLU A 25 1.11 5.51 16.76
CA GLU A 25 1.72 4.46 15.93
C GLU A 25 2.62 5.03 14.82
N TRP A 26 2.24 6.16 14.21
CA TRP A 26 3.03 6.73 13.14
C TRP A 26 4.33 7.39 13.59
N VAL A 27 4.46 7.78 14.85
CA VAL A 27 5.73 8.26 15.42
C VAL A 27 6.76 7.14 15.40
N VAL A 28 6.35 5.93 15.79
CA VAL A 28 7.18 4.72 15.73
C VAL A 28 7.54 4.38 14.29
N LEU A 29 6.57 4.45 13.37
CA LEU A 29 6.80 4.17 11.95
C LEU A 29 7.73 5.19 11.29
N LEU A 30 7.62 6.48 11.64
CA LEU A 30 8.55 7.50 11.13
C LEU A 30 9.98 7.28 11.64
N SER A 31 10.13 6.87 12.89
CA SER A 31 11.43 6.50 13.45
C SER A 31 12.04 5.31 12.68
N LEU A 32 11.24 4.28 12.40
CA LEU A 32 11.67 3.15 11.57
C LEU A 32 12.04 3.58 10.16
N ILE A 33 11.27 4.46 9.52
CA ILE A 33 11.59 5.00 8.19
C ILE A 33 12.89 5.79 8.23
N HIS A 34 13.12 6.59 9.26
CA HIS A 34 14.36 7.33 9.43
C HIS A 34 15.57 6.39 9.53
N ASP A 35 15.46 5.33 10.32
CA ASP A 35 16.50 4.31 10.47
C ASP A 35 16.74 3.53 9.16
N TRP A 36 15.70 3.40 8.34
CA TRP A 36 15.72 2.75 7.02
C TRP A 36 16.00 3.71 5.87
N ALA A 37 16.33 4.98 6.12
CA ALA A 37 16.61 5.98 5.09
C ALA A 37 17.84 5.67 4.22
N GLN A 38 18.67 4.71 4.60
CA GLN A 38 19.81 4.23 3.80
C GLN A 38 19.46 3.83 2.35
N PRO A 39 18.30 3.19 2.05
CA PRO A 39 17.93 2.87 0.67
C PRO A 39 17.85 4.07 -0.27
N TRP A 40 17.73 5.28 0.27
CA TRP A 40 17.65 6.52 -0.51
C TRP A 40 18.99 7.24 -0.65
N SER A 41 20.07 6.72 -0.03
CA SER A 41 21.40 7.28 -0.16
C SER A 41 22.04 6.89 -1.50
N ARG A 42 22.84 7.82 -2.09
CA ARG A 42 23.57 7.52 -3.34
C ARG A 42 24.55 6.37 -3.18
N ASP A 43 25.19 6.24 -2.01
CA ASP A 43 26.16 5.19 -1.71
C ASP A 43 25.51 3.80 -1.66
N PHE A 44 24.27 3.73 -1.23
CA PHE A 44 23.48 2.50 -1.26
C PHE A 44 23.39 1.91 -2.68
N TRP A 45 23.20 2.74 -3.71
CA TRP A 45 23.04 2.28 -5.09
C TRP A 45 24.35 2.07 -5.83
N ARG A 46 25.43 2.78 -5.45
CA ARG A 46 26.68 2.81 -6.19
C ARG A 46 27.58 1.61 -5.94
N ASN A 47 27.65 1.13 -4.72
CA ASN A 47 28.74 0.26 -4.27
C ASN A 47 28.54 -1.23 -4.50
N ARG A 48 27.34 -1.71 -4.94
CA ARG A 48 27.08 -3.15 -5.14
C ARG A 48 26.09 -3.42 -6.27
N PRO A 49 26.54 -3.49 -7.53
CA PRO A 49 25.64 -3.71 -8.67
C PRO A 49 24.82 -5.01 -8.60
N ALA A 50 25.38 -6.08 -8.04
CA ALA A 50 24.69 -7.37 -7.89
C ALA A 50 23.49 -7.32 -6.94
N GLU A 51 23.44 -6.35 -6.03
CA GLU A 51 22.35 -6.19 -5.06
C GLU A 51 21.26 -5.21 -5.51
N ARG A 52 21.28 -4.73 -6.76
CA ARG A 52 20.35 -3.70 -7.24
C ARG A 52 18.88 -4.15 -7.13
N VAL A 53 18.57 -5.39 -7.48
CA VAL A 53 17.20 -5.92 -7.39
C VAL A 53 16.68 -5.99 -5.95
N PRO A 54 17.38 -6.65 -5.00
CA PRO A 54 16.96 -6.63 -3.59
C PRO A 54 16.77 -5.23 -3.04
N ARG A 55 17.69 -4.32 -3.36
CA ARG A 55 17.64 -2.93 -2.90
C ARG A 55 16.46 -2.16 -3.48
N ALA A 56 16.07 -2.43 -4.73
CA ALA A 56 14.89 -1.83 -5.33
C ALA A 56 13.63 -2.23 -4.58
N PHE A 57 13.50 -3.50 -4.18
CA PHE A 57 12.38 -3.95 -3.37
C PHE A 57 12.35 -3.30 -1.98
N LEU A 58 13.49 -3.15 -1.31
CA LEU A 58 13.57 -2.45 -0.01
C LEU A 58 13.23 -0.95 -0.15
N ALA A 59 13.68 -0.30 -1.23
CA ALA A 59 13.30 1.08 -1.52
C ALA A 59 11.80 1.21 -1.80
N ALA A 60 11.23 0.29 -2.60
CA ALA A 60 9.78 0.24 -2.83
C ALA A 60 9.01 0.04 -1.52
N THR A 61 9.50 -0.83 -0.62
CA THR A 61 8.92 -0.99 0.73
C THR A 61 8.85 0.34 1.46
N SER A 62 9.95 1.11 1.48
CA SER A 62 9.98 2.41 2.17
C SER A 62 8.99 3.40 1.54
N ALA A 63 8.86 3.41 0.22
CA ALA A 63 7.85 4.23 -0.47
C ALA A 63 6.42 3.80 -0.09
N TRP A 64 6.14 2.49 -0.07
CA TRP A 64 4.84 1.96 0.32
C TRP A 64 4.51 2.22 1.78
N ILE A 65 5.49 2.16 2.69
CA ILE A 65 5.29 2.55 4.09
C ILE A 65 4.83 4.02 4.14
N GLY A 66 5.52 4.94 3.44
CA GLY A 66 5.16 6.35 3.42
C GLY A 66 3.74 6.60 2.87
N ILE A 67 3.42 6.03 1.71
CA ILE A 67 2.10 6.19 1.07
C ILE A 67 0.99 5.60 1.94
N ASN A 68 1.19 4.38 2.44
CA ASN A 68 0.17 3.68 3.20
C ASN A 68 0.01 4.23 4.62
N LEU A 69 1.09 4.74 5.22
CA LEU A 69 1.04 5.45 6.50
C LEU A 69 0.22 6.74 6.38
N LEU A 70 0.44 7.51 5.31
CA LEU A 70 -0.37 8.72 5.07
C LEU A 70 -1.86 8.38 4.97
N LEU A 71 -2.21 7.32 4.23
CA LEU A 71 -3.59 6.86 4.16
C LEU A 71 -4.10 6.38 5.52
N ALA A 72 -3.31 5.64 6.27
CA ALA A 72 -3.65 5.17 7.62
C ALA A 72 -3.95 6.34 8.57
N MET A 73 -3.13 7.39 8.52
CA MET A 73 -3.37 8.62 9.30
C MET A 73 -4.70 9.27 8.95
N LEU A 74 -4.99 9.41 7.66
CA LEU A 74 -6.25 10.01 7.19
C LEU A 74 -7.47 9.20 7.65
N ILE A 75 -7.46 7.88 7.45
CA ILE A 75 -8.59 7.03 7.86
C ILE A 75 -8.68 6.85 9.39
N SER A 76 -7.65 7.23 10.15
CA SER A 76 -7.69 7.22 11.61
C SER A 76 -8.40 8.44 12.19
N ILE A 77 -8.62 9.50 11.40
CA ILE A 77 -9.41 10.65 11.83
C ILE A 77 -10.90 10.23 11.86
N PRO A 78 -11.61 10.33 13.02
CA PRO A 78 -12.97 9.80 13.16
C PRO A 78 -13.93 10.31 12.09
N THR A 79 -13.88 11.59 11.75
CA THR A 79 -14.74 12.21 10.74
C THR A 79 -14.47 11.63 9.34
N ILE A 80 -13.21 11.40 8.97
CA ILE A 80 -12.84 10.80 7.69
C ILE A 80 -13.18 9.31 7.68
N ASN A 81 -12.95 8.63 8.80
CA ASN A 81 -13.28 7.21 8.95
C ASN A 81 -14.77 6.95 8.70
N TRP A 82 -15.64 7.83 9.18
CA TRP A 82 -17.07 7.74 8.96
C TRP A 82 -17.46 7.60 7.48
N PHE A 83 -16.79 8.31 6.58
CA PHE A 83 -17.05 8.24 5.13
C PHE A 83 -16.27 7.14 4.42
N THR A 84 -15.17 6.69 4.97
CA THR A 84 -14.26 5.75 4.31
C THR A 84 -14.42 4.31 4.78
N HIS A 85 -14.95 4.11 5.99
CA HIS A 85 -15.18 2.78 6.55
C HIS A 85 -16.19 1.99 5.72
N GLY A 86 -15.91 0.71 5.45
CA GLY A 86 -16.75 -0.14 4.59
C GLY A 86 -16.70 0.22 3.11
N THR A 87 -15.79 1.11 2.71
CA THR A 87 -15.53 1.45 1.31
C THR A 87 -14.24 0.79 0.79
N HIS A 88 -13.92 1.03 -0.48
CA HIS A 88 -12.69 0.53 -1.12
C HIS A 88 -11.42 1.20 -0.58
N VAL A 89 -11.51 2.30 0.17
CA VAL A 89 -10.36 2.91 0.86
C VAL A 89 -9.72 1.94 1.85
N VAL A 90 -10.53 1.20 2.61
CA VAL A 90 -10.02 0.17 3.54
C VAL A 90 -9.32 -0.96 2.80
N MET A 91 -9.85 -1.36 1.63
CA MET A 91 -9.20 -2.35 0.76
C MET A 91 -7.85 -1.83 0.24
N ALA A 92 -7.79 -0.57 -0.20
CA ALA A 92 -6.54 0.05 -0.64
C ALA A 92 -5.49 0.05 0.47
N HIS A 93 -5.88 0.43 1.69
CA HIS A 93 -4.99 0.38 2.87
C HIS A 93 -4.48 -1.04 3.13
N ALA A 94 -5.35 -2.04 3.08
CA ALA A 94 -4.97 -3.44 3.26
C ALA A 94 -4.00 -3.92 2.15
N MET A 95 -4.24 -3.57 0.87
CA MET A 95 -3.36 -3.91 -0.24
C MET A 95 -2.00 -3.22 -0.13
N GLY A 96 -1.98 -1.95 0.29
CA GLY A 96 -0.74 -1.22 0.58
C GLY A 96 0.10 -1.90 1.65
N SER A 97 -0.53 -2.39 2.73
CA SER A 97 0.16 -3.11 3.81
C SER A 97 0.65 -4.49 3.37
N THR A 98 -0.23 -5.30 2.77
CA THR A 98 0.09 -6.71 2.47
C THR A 98 1.00 -6.85 1.26
N LEU A 99 0.68 -6.20 0.14
CA LEU A 99 1.45 -6.31 -1.10
C LEU A 99 2.55 -5.24 -1.19
N GLY A 100 2.25 -4.00 -0.82
CA GLY A 100 3.20 -2.90 -0.91
C GLY A 100 4.31 -2.97 0.15
N ILE A 101 4.01 -3.33 1.38
CA ILE A 101 5.01 -3.38 2.46
C ILE A 101 5.51 -4.82 2.63
N ASN A 102 4.65 -5.74 3.08
CA ASN A 102 5.10 -7.07 3.51
C ASN A 102 5.68 -7.88 2.36
N SER A 103 5.03 -7.90 1.18
CA SER A 103 5.54 -8.66 0.05
C SER A 103 6.83 -8.06 -0.52
N MET A 104 6.96 -6.72 -0.54
CA MET A 104 8.21 -6.10 -1.02
C MET A 104 9.38 -6.37 -0.08
N ILE A 105 9.18 -6.37 1.25
CA ILE A 105 10.21 -6.81 2.21
C ILE A 105 10.60 -8.26 1.93
N LEU A 106 9.60 -9.15 1.79
CA LEU A 106 9.84 -10.57 1.57
C LEU A 106 10.66 -10.81 0.29
N PHE A 107 10.32 -10.16 -0.82
CA PHE A 107 11.08 -10.24 -2.06
C PHE A 107 12.49 -9.64 -1.89
N GLY A 108 12.62 -8.48 -1.24
CA GLY A 108 13.92 -7.85 -0.99
C GLY A 108 14.86 -8.76 -0.21
N VAL A 109 14.40 -9.32 0.89
CA VAL A 109 15.17 -10.24 1.74
C VAL A 109 15.42 -11.58 1.02
N GLY A 110 14.40 -12.14 0.36
CA GLY A 110 14.51 -13.40 -0.37
C GLY A 110 15.54 -13.31 -1.49
N PHE A 111 15.50 -12.27 -2.33
CA PHE A 111 16.49 -12.05 -3.37
C PHE A 111 17.89 -11.76 -2.80
N ALA A 112 18.00 -10.99 -1.71
CA ALA A 112 19.30 -10.75 -1.07
C ALA A 112 19.92 -12.07 -0.58
N TRP A 113 19.14 -12.96 0.01
CA TRP A 113 19.60 -14.28 0.47
C TRP A 113 19.99 -15.20 -0.67
N MET A 114 19.18 -15.24 -1.75
CA MET A 114 19.48 -16.06 -2.93
C MET A 114 20.76 -15.59 -3.64
N LEU A 115 20.90 -14.27 -3.82
CA LEU A 115 22.04 -13.66 -4.52
C LEU A 115 23.35 -13.72 -3.73
N GLY A 116 23.26 -13.83 -2.41
CA GLY A 116 24.41 -14.13 -1.57
C GLY A 116 25.01 -15.52 -1.85
N LYS A 117 24.25 -16.41 -2.53
CA LYS A 117 24.69 -17.77 -2.85
C LYS A 117 24.97 -17.98 -4.35
N VAL A 118 24.17 -17.36 -5.21
CA VAL A 118 24.26 -17.56 -6.68
C VAL A 118 24.12 -16.21 -7.39
N PRO A 119 25.10 -15.80 -8.22
CA PRO A 119 24.98 -14.56 -8.99
C PRO A 119 23.89 -14.68 -10.05
N ILE A 120 23.05 -13.64 -10.17
CA ILE A 120 22.02 -13.59 -11.22
C ILE A 120 22.69 -13.49 -12.58
N SER A 121 22.32 -14.39 -13.49
CA SER A 121 22.75 -14.28 -14.87
C SER A 121 22.14 -13.01 -15.51
N PRO A 122 22.84 -12.34 -16.44
CA PRO A 122 22.31 -11.16 -17.14
C PRO A 122 20.99 -11.42 -17.85
N LYS A 123 20.73 -12.67 -18.28
CA LYS A 123 19.48 -13.07 -18.93
C LYS A 123 18.29 -13.04 -17.97
N LEU A 124 18.50 -13.35 -16.69
CA LEU A 124 17.45 -13.35 -15.67
C LEU A 124 17.20 -11.95 -15.10
N GLN A 125 18.14 -11.05 -15.23
CA GLN A 125 18.04 -9.70 -14.67
C GLN A 125 16.92 -8.86 -15.31
N ARG A 126 16.71 -9.01 -16.64
CA ARG A 126 15.65 -8.27 -17.35
C ARG A 126 14.24 -8.66 -16.91
N PRO A 127 13.84 -9.95 -16.87
CA PRO A 127 12.52 -10.32 -16.37
C PRO A 127 12.31 -9.93 -14.90
N LEU A 128 13.30 -10.04 -14.05
CA LEU A 128 13.19 -9.58 -12.65
C LEU A 128 12.91 -8.09 -12.54
N TRP A 129 13.57 -7.25 -13.36
CA TRP A 129 13.25 -5.82 -13.39
C TRP A 129 11.86 -5.54 -13.97
N ALA A 130 11.46 -6.25 -15.02
CA ALA A 130 10.11 -6.16 -15.55
C ALA A 130 9.09 -6.56 -14.48
N GLY A 131 9.31 -7.68 -13.80
CA GLY A 131 8.48 -8.15 -12.69
C GLY A 131 8.36 -7.09 -11.59
N PHE A 132 9.48 -6.53 -11.13
CA PHE A 132 9.50 -5.44 -10.16
C PHE A 132 8.66 -4.24 -10.59
N LEU A 133 8.84 -3.78 -11.84
CA LEU A 133 8.13 -2.61 -12.37
C LEU A 133 6.63 -2.89 -12.52
N PHE A 134 6.24 -4.03 -13.14
CA PHE A 134 4.83 -4.39 -13.30
C PHE A 134 4.13 -4.59 -11.96
N THR A 135 4.80 -5.21 -10.98
CA THR A 135 4.24 -5.41 -9.64
C THR A 135 4.00 -4.07 -8.95
N ASN A 136 4.99 -3.19 -8.90
CA ASN A 136 4.86 -1.92 -8.19
C ASN A 136 3.93 -0.94 -8.90
N PHE A 137 4.03 -0.83 -10.23
CA PHE A 137 3.16 0.06 -11.00
C PHE A 137 1.71 -0.44 -10.99
N GLY A 138 1.49 -1.75 -11.21
CA GLY A 138 0.16 -2.36 -11.14
C GLY A 138 -0.48 -2.17 -9.77
N LEU A 139 0.31 -2.35 -8.69
CA LEU A 139 -0.16 -2.12 -7.33
C LEU A 139 -0.48 -0.64 -7.08
N LEU A 140 0.34 0.29 -7.56
CA LEU A 140 0.11 1.73 -7.38
C LEU A 140 -1.19 2.17 -8.08
N VAL A 141 -1.41 1.72 -9.30
CA VAL A 141 -2.64 2.02 -10.05
C VAL A 141 -3.85 1.39 -9.37
N LEU A 142 -3.77 0.10 -8.98
CA LEU A 142 -4.81 -0.59 -8.24
C LEU A 142 -5.18 0.16 -6.96
N TRP A 143 -4.17 0.49 -6.15
CA TRP A 143 -4.33 1.21 -4.89
C TRP A 143 -5.01 2.57 -5.09
N SER A 144 -4.53 3.35 -6.06
CA SER A 144 -5.09 4.67 -6.37
C SER A 144 -6.55 4.60 -6.81
N LEU A 145 -6.88 3.64 -7.69
CA LEU A 145 -8.26 3.43 -8.17
C LEU A 145 -9.19 3.00 -7.03
N LEU A 146 -8.73 2.15 -6.12
CA LEU A 146 -9.51 1.76 -4.93
C LEU A 146 -9.72 2.93 -3.97
N VAL A 147 -8.71 3.78 -3.75
CA VAL A 147 -8.86 5.00 -2.93
C VAL A 147 -9.91 5.91 -3.55
N ILE A 148 -9.80 6.21 -4.86
CA ILE A 148 -10.74 7.08 -5.56
C ILE A 148 -12.15 6.49 -5.52
N ALA A 149 -12.31 5.21 -5.85
CA ALA A 149 -13.61 4.53 -5.81
C ALA A 149 -14.23 4.55 -4.40
N GLY A 150 -13.39 4.36 -3.38
CA GLY A 150 -13.84 4.40 -1.99
C GLY A 150 -14.30 5.79 -1.55
N ILE A 151 -13.58 6.85 -1.95
CA ILE A 151 -13.95 8.24 -1.67
C ILE A 151 -15.26 8.59 -2.40
N VAL A 152 -15.38 8.29 -3.70
CA VAL A 152 -16.58 8.56 -4.48
C VAL A 152 -17.79 7.85 -3.86
N LYS A 153 -17.65 6.56 -3.52
CA LYS A 153 -18.71 5.80 -2.86
C LYS A 153 -19.07 6.42 -1.50
N GLY A 154 -18.10 6.71 -0.65
CA GLY A 154 -18.32 7.23 0.69
C GLY A 154 -19.01 8.58 0.68
N LEU A 155 -18.55 9.52 -0.14
CA LEU A 155 -19.17 10.84 -0.27
C LEU A 155 -20.56 10.77 -0.89
N GLY A 156 -20.79 9.94 -1.91
CA GLY A 156 -22.09 9.76 -2.54
C GLY A 156 -23.14 9.22 -1.56
N MET A 157 -22.77 8.23 -0.75
CA MET A 157 -23.67 7.66 0.27
C MET A 157 -23.90 8.62 1.45
N ALA A 158 -22.90 9.42 1.84
CA ALA A 158 -22.99 10.34 2.95
C ALA A 158 -23.93 11.53 2.66
N ARG A 159 -24.06 11.94 1.40
CA ARG A 159 -24.95 13.01 0.98
C ARG A 159 -26.43 12.59 0.95
N SER A 160 -26.71 11.36 1.32
CA SER A 160 -28.06 10.77 1.40
C SER A 160 -28.81 10.69 0.05
N ASP A 161 -28.21 11.17 -1.03
CA ASP A 161 -28.86 11.26 -2.34
C ASP A 161 -28.66 9.97 -3.16
N TRP A 162 -27.66 9.16 -2.79
CA TRP A 162 -27.36 7.92 -3.51
C TRP A 162 -27.84 6.69 -2.77
N SER A 163 -28.64 5.88 -3.46
CA SER A 163 -28.86 4.50 -3.07
C SER A 163 -27.56 3.69 -3.24
N PHE A 164 -27.49 2.55 -2.57
CA PHE A 164 -26.37 1.62 -2.74
C PHE A 164 -26.12 1.24 -4.20
N HIS A 165 -27.20 1.08 -4.98
CA HIS A 165 -27.11 0.77 -6.40
C HIS A 165 -26.50 1.91 -7.21
N GLN A 166 -26.90 3.14 -6.97
CA GLN A 166 -26.31 4.33 -7.62
C GLN A 166 -24.83 4.48 -7.29
N ALA A 167 -24.47 4.33 -6.00
CA ALA A 167 -23.09 4.37 -5.58
C ALA A 167 -22.23 3.29 -6.27
N ARG A 168 -22.76 2.06 -6.38
CA ARG A 168 -22.07 0.96 -7.08
C ARG A 168 -21.92 1.24 -8.58
N THR A 169 -22.94 1.76 -9.23
CA THR A 169 -22.88 2.09 -10.66
C THR A 169 -21.87 3.20 -10.94
N ALA A 170 -21.82 4.23 -10.09
CA ALA A 170 -20.89 5.34 -10.22
C ALA A 170 -19.40 4.90 -10.15
N ILE A 171 -19.09 3.91 -9.31
CA ILE A 171 -17.70 3.42 -9.18
C ILE A 171 -17.36 2.25 -10.10
N ALA A 172 -18.32 1.66 -10.82
CA ALA A 172 -18.10 0.48 -11.67
C ALA A 172 -16.95 0.64 -12.67
N PRO A 173 -16.78 1.78 -13.37
CA PRO A 173 -15.62 1.97 -14.26
C PRO A 173 -14.29 1.92 -13.53
N LEU A 174 -14.20 2.50 -12.33
CA LEU A 174 -12.99 2.50 -11.51
C LEU A 174 -12.62 1.09 -11.06
N ILE A 175 -13.62 0.32 -10.64
CA ILE A 175 -13.42 -1.08 -10.22
C ILE A 175 -13.02 -1.96 -11.41
N SER A 176 -13.60 -1.73 -12.58
CA SER A 176 -13.18 -2.42 -13.81
C SER A 176 -11.72 -2.11 -14.15
N ALA A 177 -11.32 -0.83 -14.12
CA ALA A 177 -9.93 -0.42 -14.33
C ALA A 177 -8.98 -1.01 -13.26
N ALA A 178 -9.42 -1.08 -12.00
CA ALA A 178 -8.69 -1.74 -10.92
C ALA A 178 -8.46 -3.23 -11.21
N GLY A 179 -9.44 -3.92 -11.81
CA GLY A 179 -9.29 -5.30 -12.26
C GLY A 179 -8.16 -5.48 -13.29
N TRP A 180 -8.05 -4.59 -14.27
CA TRP A 180 -6.94 -4.61 -15.24
C TRP A 180 -5.58 -4.33 -14.61
N SER A 181 -5.51 -3.41 -13.65
CA SER A 181 -4.27 -3.14 -12.92
C SER A 181 -3.86 -4.32 -12.03
N ALA A 182 -4.81 -5.04 -11.45
CA ALA A 182 -4.56 -6.29 -10.73
C ALA A 182 -3.98 -7.39 -11.63
N LEU A 183 -4.43 -7.46 -12.90
CA LEU A 183 -3.85 -8.37 -13.89
C LEU A 183 -2.38 -8.00 -14.19
N ALA A 184 -2.08 -6.71 -14.36
CA ALA A 184 -0.71 -6.25 -14.55
C ALA A 184 0.19 -6.61 -13.35
N LEU A 185 -0.31 -6.41 -12.13
CA LEU A 185 0.36 -6.82 -10.89
C LEU A 185 0.61 -8.34 -10.88
N PHE A 186 -0.40 -9.15 -11.23
CA PHE A 186 -0.26 -10.61 -11.29
C PHE A 186 0.81 -11.05 -12.29
N VAL A 187 0.83 -10.45 -13.50
CA VAL A 187 1.90 -10.70 -14.49
C VAL A 187 3.26 -10.33 -13.91
N GLY A 188 3.34 -9.21 -13.19
CA GLY A 188 4.56 -8.81 -12.50
C GLY A 188 5.06 -9.87 -11.52
N LEU A 189 4.15 -10.41 -10.69
CA LEU A 189 4.47 -11.47 -9.72
C LEU A 189 4.92 -12.77 -10.38
N LEU A 190 4.38 -13.11 -11.56
CA LEU A 190 4.82 -14.30 -12.32
C LEU A 190 6.21 -14.17 -12.93
N LEU A 191 6.70 -12.94 -13.10
CA LEU A 191 8.04 -12.66 -13.63
C LEU A 191 9.13 -12.64 -12.54
N LEU A 192 8.74 -12.63 -11.27
CA LEU A 192 9.63 -12.64 -10.10
C LEU A 192 9.98 -14.07 -9.70
#